data_1964616d3986869fe76af12b7b57a45d
#
_entry.id   1964616d3986869fe76af12b7b57a45d
#
_cell.length_a   1.000
_cell.length_b   1.000
_cell.length_c   1.000
_cell.angle_alpha   90.00
_cell.angle_beta   90.00
_cell.angle_gamma   90.00
#
_symmetry.space_group_name_H-M   'P 1'
#
loop_
_entity.id
_entity.type
_entity.pdbx_description
1 polymer ?
#
loop_
_entity_poly.entity_id
_entity_poly.type
_entity_poly.pdbx_seq_one_letter_code
_entity_poly.pdbx_strand_id
1 'polypeptide(L)'
;MAATPEGIAQWNAEHGLDQPFLSRYVNYMAALIQGDLGKSYSTNIAVAAELLQRIPTTLALAAGTLLIVVAIGIPVGVVSAVKQYSVFDTASRVLAMLLTSLPAFWLGLLLLLRYAVTLGWVPSTGNGTFRSFILPWITLSAANAAQLIRMTRSTMLEVIRADYVQTARAKGAKPMRIVMVHELRNALLPMITVIGIILGQTIGGAIVTETVFSLPGVGTYLLQGINKYDMPVVMASVLFIAAIIGVINLIVDVLYMYIDPRLRSQFVKGDAKR
;
A
#
# COMPACT_ATOMS: atom_id res chain seq x y z
N MET A 1 -13.74 24.14 29.25
CA MET A 1 -13.59 25.55 29.65
C MET A 1 -13.35 26.35 28.37
N ALA A 2 -14.03 27.48 28.17
CA ALA A 2 -13.73 28.38 27.06
C ALA A 2 -12.31 28.95 27.28
N ALA A 3 -11.45 28.87 26.30
CA ALA A 3 -10.11 29.41 26.38
C ALA A 3 -10.20 30.93 26.45
N THR A 4 -9.57 31.56 27.45
CA THR A 4 -9.50 33.00 27.53
C THR A 4 -8.51 33.55 26.48
N PRO A 5 -8.69 34.79 25.97
CA PRO A 5 -7.77 35.35 24.98
C PRO A 5 -6.31 35.34 25.45
N GLU A 6 -6.08 35.56 26.73
CA GLU A 6 -4.74 35.53 27.38
C GLU A 6 -4.17 34.11 27.40
N GLY A 7 -4.99 33.10 27.72
CA GLY A 7 -4.59 31.70 27.69
C GLY A 7 -4.25 31.21 26.30
N ILE A 8 -4.98 31.68 25.26
CA ILE A 8 -4.66 31.37 23.85
C ILE A 8 -3.33 32.02 23.45
N ALA A 9 -3.08 33.27 23.83
CA ALA A 9 -1.83 33.97 23.53
C ALA A 9 -0.64 33.27 24.19
N GLN A 10 -0.76 32.89 25.47
CA GLN A 10 0.28 32.17 26.19
C GLN A 10 0.56 30.80 25.52
N TRP A 11 -0.47 30.05 25.20
CA TRP A 11 -0.36 28.74 24.53
C TRP A 11 0.31 28.85 23.15
N ASN A 12 -0.04 29.90 22.37
CA ASN A 12 0.59 30.17 21.09
C ASN A 12 2.07 30.52 21.24
N ALA A 13 2.43 31.30 22.25
CA ALA A 13 3.84 31.65 22.54
C ALA A 13 4.64 30.40 22.97
N GLU A 14 4.08 29.55 23.86
CA GLU A 14 4.73 28.32 24.33
C GLU A 14 4.99 27.33 23.16
N HIS A 15 4.11 27.32 22.13
CA HIS A 15 4.23 26.43 20.96
C HIS A 15 4.83 27.14 19.73
N GLY A 16 5.30 28.39 19.88
CA GLY A 16 5.92 29.18 18.81
C GLY A 16 4.98 29.49 17.64
N LEU A 17 3.64 29.46 17.87
CA LEU A 17 2.65 29.70 16.83
C LEU A 17 2.46 31.19 16.53
N ASP A 18 2.99 32.06 17.36
CA ASP A 18 3.08 33.52 17.20
C ASP A 18 4.19 33.95 16.22
N GLN A 19 5.14 33.06 15.92
CA GLN A 19 6.23 33.35 15.02
C GLN A 19 5.78 33.40 13.54
N PRO A 20 6.51 34.19 12.67
CA PRO A 20 6.26 34.19 11.24
C PRO A 20 6.33 32.78 10.62
N PHE A 21 5.49 32.52 9.65
CA PHE A 21 5.40 31.21 8.99
C PHE A 21 6.76 30.65 8.53
N LEU A 22 7.60 31.48 7.91
CA LEU A 22 8.90 31.06 7.41
C LEU A 22 9.85 30.60 8.55
N SER A 23 9.85 31.31 9.67
CA SER A 23 10.61 30.92 10.87
C SER A 23 10.16 29.57 11.42
N ARG A 24 8.85 29.38 11.55
CA ARG A 24 8.25 28.12 12.00
C ARG A 24 8.59 26.96 11.05
N TYR A 25 8.52 27.20 9.74
CA TYR A 25 8.87 26.20 8.74
C TYR A 25 10.33 25.77 8.83
N VAL A 26 11.26 26.73 8.88
CA VAL A 26 12.70 26.45 8.98
C VAL A 26 13.02 25.71 10.28
N ASN A 27 12.46 26.14 11.42
CA ASN A 27 12.66 25.48 12.71
C ASN A 27 12.13 24.04 12.70
N TYR A 28 10.94 23.83 12.13
CA TYR A 28 10.36 22.50 11.98
C TYR A 28 11.23 21.59 11.10
N MET A 29 11.71 22.09 9.94
CA MET A 29 12.59 21.32 9.06
C MET A 29 13.93 20.99 9.71
N ALA A 30 14.50 21.91 10.49
CA ALA A 30 15.73 21.67 11.24
C ALA A 30 15.55 20.59 12.31
N ALA A 31 14.45 20.63 13.05
CA ALA A 31 14.08 19.59 14.02
C ALA A 31 13.84 18.24 13.37
N LEU A 32 13.12 18.22 12.23
CA LEU A 32 12.85 17.01 11.46
C LEU A 32 14.11 16.28 11.02
N ILE A 33 15.12 17.02 10.50
CA ILE A 33 16.41 16.46 10.09
C ILE A 33 17.15 15.81 11.28
N GLN A 34 16.94 16.31 12.50
CA GLN A 34 17.49 15.74 13.73
C GLN A 34 16.65 14.58 14.29
N GLY A 35 15.54 14.23 13.61
CA GLY A 35 14.62 13.17 14.05
C GLY A 35 13.63 13.60 15.14
N ASP A 36 13.56 14.89 15.45
CA ASP A 36 12.58 15.44 16.39
C ASP A 36 11.29 15.78 15.63
N LEU A 37 10.23 14.99 15.89
CA LEU A 37 8.89 15.20 15.35
C LEU A 37 7.99 16.02 16.28
N GLY A 38 8.55 16.55 17.35
CA GLY A 38 7.83 17.30 18.38
C GLY A 38 7.07 16.40 19.35
N LYS A 39 6.26 17.07 20.18
CA LYS A 39 5.38 16.41 21.17
C LYS A 39 3.93 16.60 20.78
N SER A 40 3.12 15.59 21.05
CA SER A 40 1.66 15.66 20.92
C SER A 40 1.08 16.75 21.81
N TYR A 41 0.23 17.59 21.27
CA TYR A 41 -0.46 18.63 22.06
C TYR A 41 -1.47 18.02 23.04
N SER A 42 -1.99 16.83 22.74
CA SER A 42 -3.01 16.17 23.56
C SER A 42 -2.44 15.29 24.68
N THR A 43 -1.29 14.63 24.44
CA THR A 43 -0.71 13.65 25.37
C THR A 43 0.62 14.12 25.99
N ASN A 44 1.25 15.15 25.42
CA ASN A 44 2.59 15.64 25.76
C ASN A 44 3.71 14.58 25.60
N ILE A 45 3.44 13.50 24.87
CA ILE A 45 4.40 12.43 24.58
C ILE A 45 5.12 12.75 23.28
N ALA A 46 6.39 12.35 23.15
CA ALA A 46 7.16 12.49 21.93
C ALA A 46 6.49 11.72 20.77
N VAL A 47 6.13 12.42 19.68
CA VAL A 47 5.41 11.85 18.53
C VAL A 47 6.22 10.74 17.86
N ALA A 48 7.56 10.90 17.79
CA ALA A 48 8.46 9.90 17.23
C ALA A 48 8.34 8.54 17.95
N ALA A 49 8.29 8.54 19.28
CA ALA A 49 8.20 7.31 20.08
C ALA A 49 6.86 6.57 19.84
N GLU A 50 5.74 7.31 19.83
CA GLU A 50 4.42 6.71 19.54
C GLU A 50 4.31 6.23 18.09
N LEU A 51 4.86 6.97 17.15
CA LEU A 51 4.86 6.60 15.74
C LEU A 51 5.63 5.30 15.50
N LEU A 52 6.84 5.17 16.07
CA LEU A 52 7.67 3.97 15.96
C LEU A 52 6.98 2.70 16.46
N GLN A 53 6.17 2.79 17.51
CA GLN A 53 5.39 1.65 18.02
C GLN A 53 4.28 1.21 17.06
N ARG A 54 3.78 2.11 16.21
CA ARG A 54 2.64 1.86 15.29
C ARG A 54 3.07 1.40 13.90
N ILE A 55 4.30 1.73 13.50
CA ILE A 55 4.90 1.35 12.22
C ILE A 55 4.80 -0.16 11.93
N PRO A 56 5.17 -1.07 12.86
CA PRO A 56 5.11 -2.51 12.60
C PRO A 56 3.72 -2.99 12.22
N THR A 57 2.66 -2.44 12.82
CA THR A 57 1.26 -2.80 12.53
C THR A 57 0.89 -2.44 11.09
N THR A 58 1.16 -1.21 10.67
CA THR A 58 0.88 -0.75 9.30
C THR A 58 1.71 -1.52 8.26
N LEU A 59 3.00 -1.76 8.54
CA LEU A 59 3.85 -2.55 7.65
C LEU A 59 3.41 -4.02 7.56
N ALA A 60 3.04 -4.65 8.67
CA ALA A 60 2.51 -6.01 8.68
C ALA A 60 1.20 -6.12 7.89
N LEU A 61 0.33 -5.10 8.01
CA LEU A 61 -0.90 -5.01 7.24
C LEU A 61 -0.60 -4.90 5.74
N ALA A 62 0.31 -4.03 5.34
CA ALA A 62 0.69 -3.85 3.95
C ALA A 62 1.38 -5.09 3.36
N ALA A 63 2.32 -5.70 4.10
CA ALA A 63 3.04 -6.88 3.65
C ALA A 63 2.13 -8.10 3.46
N GLY A 64 1.25 -8.39 4.44
CA GLY A 64 0.32 -9.51 4.34
C GLY A 64 -0.71 -9.31 3.22
N THR A 65 -1.20 -8.07 3.04
CA THR A 65 -2.06 -7.71 1.89
C THR A 65 -1.34 -7.98 0.58
N LEU A 66 -0.11 -7.51 0.43
CA LEU A 66 0.69 -7.69 -0.78
C LEU A 66 0.92 -9.18 -1.09
N LEU A 67 1.24 -9.98 -0.09
CA LEU A 67 1.43 -11.43 -0.25
C LEU A 67 0.17 -12.09 -0.82
N ILE A 68 -1.00 -11.78 -0.28
CA ILE A 68 -2.27 -12.32 -0.76
C ILE A 68 -2.57 -11.84 -2.18
N VAL A 69 -2.37 -10.55 -2.45
CA VAL A 69 -2.60 -9.95 -3.76
C VAL A 69 -1.73 -10.62 -4.83
N VAL A 70 -0.46 -10.83 -4.57
CA VAL A 70 0.47 -11.48 -5.51
C VAL A 70 0.16 -12.96 -5.66
N ALA A 71 -0.08 -13.66 -4.53
CA ALA A 71 -0.40 -15.10 -4.52
C ALA A 71 -1.70 -15.46 -5.26
N ILE A 72 -2.66 -14.54 -5.29
CA ILE A 72 -3.92 -14.74 -6.02
C ILE A 72 -3.88 -14.06 -7.39
N GLY A 73 -3.44 -12.81 -7.45
CA GLY A 73 -3.53 -11.94 -8.61
C GLY A 73 -2.75 -12.48 -9.82
N ILE A 74 -1.51 -12.92 -9.59
CA ILE A 74 -0.68 -13.45 -10.67
C ILE A 74 -1.19 -14.81 -11.17
N PRO A 75 -1.36 -15.86 -10.34
CA PRO A 75 -1.80 -17.15 -10.85
C PRO A 75 -3.17 -17.11 -11.50
N VAL A 76 -4.15 -16.42 -10.91
CA VAL A 76 -5.49 -16.30 -11.48
C VAL A 76 -5.45 -15.53 -12.80
N GLY A 77 -4.69 -14.43 -12.89
CA GLY A 77 -4.52 -13.66 -14.12
C GLY A 77 -3.84 -14.45 -15.24
N VAL A 78 -2.79 -15.22 -14.93
CA VAL A 78 -2.10 -16.11 -15.88
C VAL A 78 -3.04 -17.18 -16.40
N VAL A 79 -3.74 -17.91 -15.52
CA VAL A 79 -4.69 -18.95 -15.93
C VAL A 79 -5.84 -18.37 -16.76
N SER A 80 -6.33 -17.18 -16.39
CA SER A 80 -7.37 -16.46 -17.13
C SER A 80 -6.91 -16.09 -18.56
N ALA A 81 -5.65 -15.68 -18.74
CA ALA A 81 -5.08 -15.37 -20.04
C ALA A 81 -4.86 -16.63 -20.91
N VAL A 82 -4.24 -17.66 -20.31
CA VAL A 82 -3.95 -18.92 -21.04
C VAL A 82 -5.22 -19.65 -21.47
N LYS A 83 -6.27 -19.59 -20.62
CA LYS A 83 -7.59 -20.15 -20.92
C LYS A 83 -8.58 -19.07 -21.36
N GLN A 84 -8.15 -18.18 -22.25
CA GLN A 84 -8.99 -17.09 -22.77
C GLN A 84 -10.36 -17.58 -23.25
N TYR A 85 -11.41 -16.82 -22.94
CA TYR A 85 -12.82 -17.12 -23.26
C TYR A 85 -13.42 -18.36 -22.57
N SER A 86 -12.70 -19.02 -21.68
CA SER A 86 -13.24 -20.10 -20.86
C SER A 86 -14.20 -19.58 -19.78
N VAL A 87 -14.96 -20.49 -19.17
CA VAL A 87 -15.80 -20.18 -18.00
C VAL A 87 -14.96 -19.60 -16.86
N PHE A 88 -13.74 -20.12 -16.64
CA PHE A 88 -12.82 -19.61 -15.63
C PHE A 88 -12.41 -18.16 -15.90
N ASP A 89 -12.05 -17.84 -17.17
CA ASP A 89 -11.71 -16.47 -17.58
C ASP A 89 -12.88 -15.52 -17.35
N THR A 90 -14.08 -15.92 -17.77
CA THR A 90 -15.27 -15.09 -17.60
C THR A 90 -15.63 -14.91 -16.13
N ALA A 91 -15.61 -15.96 -15.33
CA ALA A 91 -15.91 -15.91 -13.90
C ALA A 91 -14.89 -15.04 -13.14
N SER A 92 -13.57 -15.19 -13.43
CA SER A 92 -12.54 -14.39 -12.78
C SER A 92 -12.66 -12.91 -13.11
N ARG A 93 -13.03 -12.54 -14.34
CA ARG A 93 -13.29 -11.13 -14.73
C ARG A 93 -14.52 -10.55 -14.04
N VAL A 94 -15.62 -11.31 -14.01
CA VAL A 94 -16.86 -10.87 -13.33
C VAL A 94 -16.60 -10.69 -11.82
N LEU A 95 -15.91 -11.66 -11.18
CA LEU A 95 -15.56 -11.55 -9.77
C LEU A 95 -14.65 -10.36 -9.51
N ALA A 96 -13.62 -10.15 -10.35
CA ALA A 96 -12.74 -8.98 -10.23
C ALA A 96 -13.53 -7.66 -10.38
N MET A 97 -14.50 -7.59 -11.27
CA MET A 97 -15.38 -6.43 -11.44
C MET A 97 -16.23 -6.19 -10.18
N LEU A 98 -16.82 -7.23 -9.63
CA LEU A 98 -17.62 -7.14 -8.40
C LEU A 98 -16.76 -6.67 -7.22
N LEU A 99 -15.59 -7.28 -7.00
CA LEU A 99 -14.70 -6.93 -5.89
C LEU A 99 -14.19 -5.49 -5.97
N THR A 100 -13.94 -4.96 -7.16
CA THR A 100 -13.51 -3.56 -7.32
C THR A 100 -14.66 -2.56 -7.17
N SER A 101 -15.91 -2.98 -7.30
CA SER A 101 -17.08 -2.12 -7.11
C SER A 101 -17.48 -1.97 -5.64
N LEU A 102 -16.96 -2.84 -4.76
CA LEU A 102 -17.29 -2.81 -3.35
C LEU A 102 -16.36 -1.83 -2.59
N PRO A 103 -16.91 -0.89 -1.80
CA PRO A 103 -16.08 -0.10 -0.90
C PRO A 103 -15.36 -1.00 0.13
N ALA A 104 -14.03 -0.84 0.28
CA ALA A 104 -13.24 -1.70 1.16
C ALA A 104 -13.75 -1.68 2.61
N PHE A 105 -14.14 -0.51 3.14
CA PHE A 105 -14.68 -0.42 4.50
C PHE A 105 -15.98 -1.20 4.67
N TRP A 106 -16.84 -1.20 3.67
CA TRP A 106 -18.11 -1.94 3.71
C TRP A 106 -17.87 -3.46 3.73
N LEU A 107 -16.96 -3.94 2.86
CA LEU A 107 -16.53 -5.33 2.89
C LEU A 107 -15.91 -5.70 4.24
N GLY A 108 -15.04 -4.83 4.79
CA GLY A 108 -14.43 -5.02 6.11
C GLY A 108 -15.46 -5.15 7.23
N LEU A 109 -16.48 -4.28 7.25
CA LEU A 109 -17.57 -4.34 8.23
C LEU A 109 -18.38 -5.63 8.13
N LEU A 110 -18.71 -6.07 6.90
CA LEU A 110 -19.44 -7.33 6.70
C LEU A 110 -18.63 -8.53 7.19
N LEU A 111 -17.33 -8.58 6.86
CA LEU A 111 -16.43 -9.65 7.31
C LEU A 111 -16.29 -9.63 8.84
N LEU A 112 -16.12 -8.45 9.44
CA LEU A 112 -16.03 -8.29 10.90
C LEU A 112 -17.30 -8.80 11.58
N LEU A 113 -18.48 -8.34 11.14
CA LEU A 113 -19.76 -8.76 11.71
C LEU A 113 -19.99 -10.26 11.59
N ARG A 114 -19.69 -10.82 10.40
CA ARG A 114 -19.93 -12.26 10.16
C ARG A 114 -18.94 -13.14 10.89
N TYR A 115 -17.63 -12.90 10.73
CA TYR A 115 -16.58 -13.84 11.17
C TYR A 115 -16.04 -13.55 12.56
N ALA A 116 -15.99 -12.30 12.98
CA ALA A 116 -15.52 -11.94 14.31
C ALA A 116 -16.67 -11.90 15.33
N VAL A 117 -17.75 -11.17 15.06
CA VAL A 117 -18.84 -10.96 16.03
C VAL A 117 -19.78 -12.15 16.08
N THR A 118 -20.29 -12.64 14.92
CA THR A 118 -21.31 -13.71 14.90
C THR A 118 -20.70 -15.08 15.11
N LEU A 119 -19.60 -15.40 14.41
CA LEU A 119 -18.99 -16.73 14.43
C LEU A 119 -17.87 -16.88 15.45
N GLY A 120 -17.26 -15.76 15.92
CA GLY A 120 -16.15 -15.80 16.89
C GLY A 120 -14.86 -16.47 16.38
N TRP A 121 -14.68 -16.59 15.05
CA TRP A 121 -13.52 -17.29 14.48
C TRP A 121 -12.22 -16.51 14.61
N VAL A 122 -12.31 -15.20 14.62
CA VAL A 122 -11.19 -14.27 14.72
C VAL A 122 -11.53 -13.13 15.70
N PRO A 123 -10.53 -12.47 16.30
CA PRO A 123 -10.78 -11.33 17.17
C PRO A 123 -11.48 -10.18 16.42
N SER A 124 -12.38 -9.48 17.10
CA SER A 124 -13.07 -8.30 16.56
C SER A 124 -12.23 -7.02 16.62
N THR A 125 -11.17 -7.02 17.44
CA THR A 125 -10.27 -5.88 17.62
C THR A 125 -8.82 -6.30 17.42
N GLY A 126 -7.98 -5.35 17.00
CA GLY A 126 -6.55 -5.56 16.85
C GLY A 126 -5.84 -5.78 18.18
N ASN A 127 -5.57 -7.03 18.53
CA ASN A 127 -4.89 -7.43 19.77
C ASN A 127 -3.40 -7.82 19.56
N GLY A 128 -2.83 -7.47 18.40
CA GLY A 128 -1.44 -7.78 18.04
C GLY A 128 -1.16 -9.24 17.66
N THR A 129 -2.17 -10.10 17.63
CA THR A 129 -2.01 -11.50 17.21
C THR A 129 -2.13 -11.64 15.69
N PHE A 130 -1.52 -12.67 15.11
CA PHE A 130 -1.66 -13.00 13.69
C PHE A 130 -3.14 -13.12 13.25
N ARG A 131 -3.99 -13.68 14.10
CA ARG A 131 -5.42 -13.84 13.81
C ARG A 131 -6.15 -12.51 13.61
N SER A 132 -5.73 -11.44 14.28
CA SER A 132 -6.34 -10.11 14.12
C SER A 132 -6.06 -9.44 12.78
N PHE A 133 -5.06 -9.92 12.02
CA PHE A 133 -4.74 -9.41 10.70
C PHE A 133 -5.48 -10.13 9.56
N ILE A 134 -6.08 -11.31 9.79
CA ILE A 134 -6.68 -12.13 8.73
C ILE A 134 -7.77 -11.36 7.97
N LEU A 135 -8.75 -10.81 8.69
CA LEU A 135 -9.85 -10.07 8.05
C LEU A 135 -9.38 -8.75 7.41
N PRO A 136 -8.54 -7.93 8.06
CA PRO A 136 -7.89 -6.77 7.44
C PRO A 136 -7.17 -7.11 6.13
N TRP A 137 -6.36 -8.16 6.11
CA TRP A 137 -5.67 -8.61 4.90
C TRP A 137 -6.62 -9.00 3.78
N ILE A 138 -7.66 -9.79 4.07
CA ILE A 138 -8.68 -10.18 3.09
C ILE A 138 -9.40 -8.94 2.56
N THR A 139 -9.77 -8.01 3.43
CA THR A 139 -10.47 -6.78 3.07
C THR A 139 -9.67 -5.94 2.08
N LEU A 140 -8.41 -5.65 2.40
CA LEU A 140 -7.53 -4.85 1.53
C LEU A 140 -7.12 -5.58 0.27
N SER A 141 -6.99 -6.92 0.33
CA SER A 141 -6.59 -7.71 -0.82
C SER A 141 -7.67 -7.83 -1.87
N ALA A 142 -8.94 -7.74 -1.54
CA ALA A 142 -10.04 -8.03 -2.44
C ALA A 142 -10.00 -7.19 -3.73
N ALA A 143 -10.03 -5.86 -3.61
CA ALA A 143 -9.98 -4.95 -4.76
C ALA A 143 -8.60 -4.94 -5.43
N ASN A 144 -7.52 -4.99 -4.63
CA ASN A 144 -6.15 -4.97 -5.12
C ASN A 144 -5.79 -6.24 -5.91
N ALA A 145 -6.22 -7.42 -5.45
CA ALA A 145 -6.05 -8.68 -6.20
C ALA A 145 -6.85 -8.65 -7.50
N ALA A 146 -8.06 -8.13 -7.49
CA ALA A 146 -8.87 -7.95 -8.69
C ALA A 146 -8.18 -7.03 -9.72
N GLN A 147 -7.55 -5.95 -9.27
CA GLN A 147 -6.76 -5.08 -10.13
C GLN A 147 -5.56 -5.82 -10.73
N LEU A 148 -4.80 -6.56 -9.91
CA LEU A 148 -3.65 -7.33 -10.37
C LEU A 148 -4.05 -8.47 -11.32
N ILE A 149 -5.17 -9.17 -11.07
CA ILE A 149 -5.72 -10.19 -11.98
C ILE A 149 -5.95 -9.60 -13.37
N ARG A 150 -6.64 -8.45 -13.46
CA ARG A 150 -6.92 -7.81 -14.74
C ARG A 150 -5.65 -7.38 -15.46
N MET A 151 -4.69 -6.79 -14.75
CA MET A 151 -3.43 -6.36 -15.34
C MET A 151 -2.60 -7.56 -15.80
N THR A 152 -2.46 -8.58 -14.96
CA THR A 152 -1.74 -9.82 -15.31
C THR A 152 -2.35 -10.47 -16.56
N ARG A 153 -3.69 -10.56 -16.62
CA ARG A 153 -4.37 -11.09 -17.79
C ARG A 153 -4.09 -10.27 -19.06
N SER A 154 -4.16 -8.96 -18.98
CA SER A 154 -3.92 -8.07 -20.13
C SER A 154 -2.51 -8.22 -20.66
N THR A 155 -1.52 -8.10 -19.81
CA THR A 155 -0.10 -8.22 -20.20
C THR A 155 0.25 -9.61 -20.72
N MET A 156 -0.31 -10.66 -20.12
CA MET A 156 -0.13 -12.03 -20.60
C MET A 156 -0.70 -12.21 -22.00
N LEU A 157 -1.89 -11.67 -22.31
CA LEU A 157 -2.50 -11.76 -23.63
C LEU A 157 -1.68 -11.05 -24.72
N GLU A 158 -1.03 -9.93 -24.39
CA GLU A 158 -0.12 -9.24 -25.30
C GLU A 158 1.10 -10.12 -25.61
N VAL A 159 1.72 -10.68 -24.57
CA VAL A 159 2.91 -11.52 -24.67
C VAL A 159 2.62 -12.85 -25.39
N ILE A 160 1.51 -13.52 -25.12
CA ILE A 160 1.11 -14.80 -25.76
C ILE A 160 1.08 -14.67 -27.28
N ARG A 161 0.80 -13.48 -27.81
CA ARG A 161 0.71 -13.20 -29.26
C ARG A 161 2.03 -12.79 -29.90
N ALA A 162 3.09 -12.62 -29.11
CA ALA A 162 4.37 -12.16 -29.61
C ALA A 162 5.10 -13.23 -30.43
N ASP A 163 5.84 -12.81 -31.47
CA ASP A 163 6.52 -13.69 -32.44
C ASP A 163 7.53 -14.64 -31.79
N TYR A 164 8.25 -14.19 -30.75
CA TYR A 164 9.20 -15.03 -30.04
C TYR A 164 8.53 -16.21 -29.31
N VAL A 165 7.26 -16.04 -28.86
CA VAL A 165 6.49 -17.12 -28.26
C VAL A 165 6.06 -18.11 -29.31
N GLN A 166 5.66 -17.66 -30.50
CA GLN A 166 5.33 -18.54 -31.63
C GLN A 166 6.57 -19.33 -32.06
N THR A 167 7.74 -18.69 -32.11
CA THR A 167 9.01 -19.35 -32.40
C THR A 167 9.34 -20.44 -31.36
N ALA A 168 9.12 -20.18 -30.07
CA ALA A 168 9.33 -21.17 -29.02
C ALA A 168 8.38 -22.37 -29.17
N ARG A 169 7.13 -22.13 -29.57
CA ARG A 169 6.15 -23.20 -29.87
C ARG A 169 6.57 -24.05 -31.09
N ALA A 170 7.02 -23.39 -32.15
CA ALA A 170 7.49 -24.07 -33.37
C ALA A 170 8.74 -24.94 -33.08
N LYS A 171 9.60 -24.55 -32.14
CA LYS A 171 10.75 -25.35 -31.67
C LYS A 171 10.36 -26.52 -30.74
N GLY A 172 9.07 -26.77 -30.50
CA GLY A 172 8.60 -27.86 -29.65
C GLY A 172 8.74 -27.69 -28.16
N ALA A 173 8.83 -26.44 -27.65
CA ALA A 173 8.91 -26.20 -26.22
C ALA A 173 7.62 -26.67 -25.52
N LYS A 174 7.75 -27.27 -24.32
CA LYS A 174 6.59 -27.74 -23.54
C LYS A 174 5.70 -26.58 -23.13
N PRO A 175 4.36 -26.73 -23.14
CA PRO A 175 3.41 -25.64 -22.86
C PRO A 175 3.69 -24.91 -21.53
N MET A 176 3.96 -25.65 -20.45
CA MET A 176 4.27 -25.04 -19.14
C MET A 176 5.58 -24.21 -19.16
N ARG A 177 6.58 -24.65 -19.93
CA ARG A 177 7.82 -23.88 -20.11
C ARG A 177 7.57 -22.61 -20.90
N ILE A 178 6.70 -22.65 -21.91
CA ILE A 178 6.31 -21.46 -22.68
C ILE A 178 5.67 -20.46 -21.74
N VAL A 179 4.68 -20.87 -20.96
CA VAL A 179 3.97 -19.99 -20.01
C VAL A 179 4.92 -19.39 -18.98
N MET A 180 5.71 -20.21 -18.30
CA MET A 180 6.49 -19.74 -17.16
C MET A 180 7.76 -18.96 -17.56
N VAL A 181 8.43 -19.37 -18.66
CA VAL A 181 9.74 -18.81 -19.03
C VAL A 181 9.62 -17.76 -20.14
N HIS A 182 8.77 -17.98 -21.14
CA HIS A 182 8.68 -17.10 -22.29
C HIS A 182 7.56 -16.06 -22.15
N GLU A 183 6.42 -16.43 -21.54
CA GLU A 183 5.28 -15.53 -21.41
C GLU A 183 5.33 -14.75 -20.07
N LEU A 184 5.26 -15.43 -18.93
CA LEU A 184 5.17 -14.80 -17.62
C LEU A 184 6.38 -13.89 -17.32
N ARG A 185 7.60 -14.37 -17.62
CA ARG A 185 8.81 -13.57 -17.35
C ARG A 185 8.79 -12.21 -18.06
N ASN A 186 8.28 -12.16 -19.30
CA ASN A 186 8.17 -10.92 -20.04
C ASN A 186 6.96 -10.07 -19.60
N ALA A 187 5.89 -10.71 -19.15
CA ALA A 187 4.72 -10.05 -18.62
C ALA A 187 4.95 -9.47 -17.20
N LEU A 188 5.96 -9.91 -16.46
CA LEU A 188 6.26 -9.42 -15.10
C LEU A 188 6.62 -7.93 -15.05
N LEU A 189 7.26 -7.38 -16.08
CA LEU A 189 7.71 -5.99 -16.07
C LEU A 189 6.57 -5.01 -15.75
N PRO A 190 5.46 -4.96 -16.51
CA PRO A 190 4.35 -4.07 -16.19
C PRO A 190 3.66 -4.43 -14.85
N MET A 191 3.69 -5.72 -14.46
CA MET A 191 3.09 -6.15 -13.19
C MET A 191 3.81 -5.59 -11.98
N ILE A 192 5.14 -5.46 -12.01
CA ILE A 192 5.93 -4.90 -10.90
C ILE A 192 5.54 -3.46 -10.62
N THR A 193 5.29 -2.66 -11.65
CA THR A 193 4.77 -1.29 -11.46
C THR A 193 3.44 -1.29 -10.73
N VAL A 194 2.52 -2.14 -11.19
CA VAL A 194 1.19 -2.23 -10.57
C VAL A 194 1.29 -2.72 -9.13
N ILE A 195 2.17 -3.68 -8.84
CA ILE A 195 2.45 -4.15 -7.48
C ILE A 195 2.98 -3.00 -6.60
N GLY A 196 3.88 -2.18 -7.11
CA GLY A 196 4.39 -1.00 -6.40
C GLY A 196 3.28 0.03 -6.12
N ILE A 197 2.45 0.33 -7.12
CA ILE A 197 1.29 1.22 -6.97
C ILE A 197 0.33 0.67 -5.91
N ILE A 198 0.00 -0.62 -5.98
CA ILE A 198 -0.87 -1.30 -5.01
C ILE A 198 -0.29 -1.19 -3.59
N LEU A 199 1.01 -1.38 -3.42
CA LEU A 199 1.66 -1.28 -2.10
C LEU A 199 1.55 0.14 -1.54
N GLY A 200 1.82 1.16 -2.37
CA GLY A 200 1.65 2.57 -1.98
C GLY A 200 0.19 2.91 -1.62
N GLN A 201 -0.75 2.46 -2.44
CA GLN A 201 -2.19 2.63 -2.18
C GLN A 201 -2.65 1.89 -0.93
N THR A 202 -2.09 0.71 -0.64
CA THR A 202 -2.42 -0.06 0.55
C THR A 202 -2.02 0.68 1.82
N ILE A 203 -0.85 1.33 1.84
CA ILE A 203 -0.39 2.12 2.99
C ILE A 203 -1.28 3.36 3.17
N GLY A 204 -1.60 4.09 2.10
CA GLY A 204 -2.53 5.21 2.16
C GLY A 204 -3.95 4.82 2.55
N GLY A 205 -4.42 3.66 2.05
CA GLY A 205 -5.76 3.12 2.33
C GLY A 205 -5.87 2.35 3.64
N ALA A 206 -4.76 2.06 4.30
CA ALA A 206 -4.73 1.34 5.58
C ALA A 206 -5.51 2.07 6.69
N ILE A 207 -5.58 3.40 6.66
CA ILE A 207 -6.25 4.25 7.66
C ILE A 207 -7.66 3.75 7.98
N VAL A 208 -8.48 3.57 6.93
CA VAL A 208 -9.87 3.13 7.09
C VAL A 208 -9.95 1.71 7.64
N THR A 209 -9.11 0.81 7.12
CA THR A 209 -9.08 -0.59 7.56
C THR A 209 -8.56 -0.72 8.98
N GLU A 210 -7.50 -0.01 9.34
CA GLU A 210 -7.00 0.05 10.72
C GLU A 210 -8.08 0.53 11.68
N THR A 211 -8.88 1.53 11.27
CA THR A 211 -9.98 2.07 12.08
C THR A 211 -11.11 1.05 12.24
N VAL A 212 -11.55 0.41 11.15
CA VAL A 212 -12.62 -0.59 11.17
C VAL A 212 -12.28 -1.78 12.08
N PHE A 213 -11.03 -2.24 12.03
CA PHE A 213 -10.56 -3.38 12.81
C PHE A 213 -9.84 -2.99 14.11
N SER A 214 -9.87 -1.69 14.47
CA SER A 214 -9.22 -1.15 15.68
C SER A 214 -7.74 -1.57 15.81
N LEU A 215 -7.01 -1.57 14.70
CA LEU A 215 -5.58 -1.86 14.66
C LEU A 215 -4.79 -0.61 15.08
N PRO A 216 -3.80 -0.72 16.01
CA PRO A 216 -2.99 0.41 16.43
C PRO A 216 -1.89 0.73 15.42
N GLY A 217 -2.28 1.19 14.23
CA GLY A 217 -1.36 1.57 13.16
C GLY A 217 -1.14 3.07 13.04
N VAL A 218 -0.33 3.47 12.05
CA VAL A 218 -0.03 4.88 11.74
C VAL A 218 -1.27 5.61 11.23
N GLY A 219 -2.14 4.93 10.48
CA GLY A 219 -3.37 5.52 9.96
C GLY A 219 -4.37 5.87 11.07
N THR A 220 -4.56 4.97 12.05
CA THR A 220 -5.40 5.28 13.22
C THR A 220 -4.81 6.40 14.07
N TYR A 221 -3.49 6.48 14.18
CA TYR A 221 -2.79 7.57 14.88
C TYR A 221 -2.99 8.91 14.19
N LEU A 222 -2.85 8.95 12.88
CA LEU A 222 -3.17 10.13 12.06
C LEU A 222 -4.62 10.60 12.30
N LEU A 223 -5.59 9.68 12.24
CA LEU A 223 -7.00 10.01 12.44
C LEU A 223 -7.28 10.53 13.86
N GLN A 224 -6.62 9.97 14.87
CA GLN A 224 -6.68 10.48 16.25
C GLN A 224 -6.13 11.89 16.34
N GLY A 225 -5.00 12.18 15.68
CA GLY A 225 -4.43 13.53 15.60
C GLY A 225 -5.38 14.54 14.95
N ILE A 226 -6.01 14.16 13.84
CA ILE A 226 -7.01 15.00 13.15
C ILE A 226 -8.19 15.32 14.07
N ASN A 227 -8.77 14.29 14.70
CA ASN A 227 -9.93 14.45 15.59
C ASN A 227 -9.65 15.28 16.85
N LYS A 228 -8.39 15.31 17.31
CA LYS A 228 -7.95 16.08 18.46
C LYS A 228 -7.28 17.41 18.11
N TYR A 229 -7.21 17.76 16.83
CA TYR A 229 -6.50 18.94 16.31
C TYR A 229 -5.01 18.95 16.70
N ASP A 230 -4.39 17.78 16.81
CA ASP A 230 -3.00 17.58 17.24
C ASP A 230 -2.07 17.65 16.02
N MET A 231 -1.64 18.89 15.70
CA MET A 231 -0.86 19.15 14.49
C MET A 231 0.48 18.40 14.42
N PRO A 232 1.29 18.28 15.50
CA PRO A 232 2.50 17.47 15.45
C PRO A 232 2.26 16.02 15.06
N VAL A 233 1.22 15.39 15.59
CA VAL A 233 0.81 14.02 15.26
C VAL A 233 0.40 13.90 13.79
N VAL A 234 -0.40 14.85 13.30
CA VAL A 234 -0.85 14.86 11.89
C VAL A 234 0.32 15.02 10.94
N MET A 235 1.18 16.03 11.17
CA MET A 235 2.33 16.30 10.30
C MET A 235 3.31 15.12 10.27
N ALA A 236 3.67 14.58 11.43
CA ALA A 236 4.58 13.44 11.51
C ALA A 236 4.03 12.19 10.82
N SER A 237 2.74 11.89 11.01
CA SER A 237 2.10 10.73 10.36
C SER A 237 2.05 10.87 8.84
N VAL A 238 1.69 12.05 8.33
CA VAL A 238 1.66 12.33 6.88
C VAL A 238 3.06 12.25 6.28
N LEU A 239 4.06 12.85 6.90
CA LEU A 239 5.45 12.78 6.44
C LEU A 239 5.97 11.35 6.42
N PHE A 240 5.66 10.57 7.45
CA PHE A 240 6.03 9.15 7.49
C PHE A 240 5.39 8.35 6.36
N ILE A 241 4.08 8.51 6.13
CA ILE A 241 3.39 7.84 5.02
C ILE A 241 4.01 8.24 3.67
N ALA A 242 4.26 9.54 3.47
CA ALA A 242 4.88 10.03 2.24
C ALA A 242 6.30 9.47 2.05
N ALA A 243 7.11 9.42 3.11
CA ALA A 243 8.45 8.86 3.08
C ALA A 243 8.45 7.36 2.73
N ILE A 244 7.55 6.57 3.33
CA ILE A 244 7.42 5.14 3.00
C ILE A 244 6.99 4.94 1.54
N ILE A 245 6.02 5.71 1.05
CA ILE A 245 5.60 5.64 -0.36
C ILE A 245 6.79 5.98 -1.28
N GLY A 246 7.58 7.00 -0.93
CA GLY A 246 8.80 7.36 -1.66
C GLY A 246 9.83 6.21 -1.69
N VAL A 247 10.07 5.56 -0.55
CA VAL A 247 10.97 4.39 -0.45
C VAL A 247 10.44 3.22 -1.29
N ILE A 248 9.14 2.96 -1.26
CA ILE A 248 8.53 1.90 -2.07
C ILE A 248 8.73 2.18 -3.56
N ASN A 249 8.46 3.40 -4.02
CA ASN A 249 8.67 3.77 -5.40
C ASN A 249 10.15 3.60 -5.81
N LEU A 250 11.08 4.03 -4.95
CA LEU A 250 12.51 3.82 -5.19
C LEU A 250 12.87 2.33 -5.30
N ILE A 251 12.31 1.48 -4.43
CA ILE A 251 12.52 0.02 -4.50
C ILE A 251 11.98 -0.54 -5.82
N VAL A 252 10.80 -0.09 -6.25
CA VAL A 252 10.20 -0.50 -7.52
C VAL A 252 11.08 -0.08 -8.69
N ASP A 253 11.59 1.15 -8.70
CA ASP A 253 12.49 1.65 -9.75
C ASP A 253 13.81 0.86 -9.81
N VAL A 254 14.38 0.53 -8.66
CA VAL A 254 15.56 -0.34 -8.57
C VAL A 254 15.27 -1.75 -9.09
N LEU A 255 14.12 -2.34 -8.74
CA LEU A 255 13.70 -3.63 -9.26
C LEU A 255 13.54 -3.61 -10.79
N TYR A 256 13.00 -2.53 -11.33
CA TYR A 256 12.91 -2.32 -12.77
C TYR A 256 14.27 -2.39 -13.45
N MET A 257 15.26 -1.65 -12.95
CA MET A 257 16.62 -1.64 -13.52
C MET A 257 17.30 -3.01 -13.43
N TYR A 258 16.93 -3.81 -12.42
CA TYR A 258 17.49 -5.16 -12.27
C TYR A 258 16.84 -6.18 -13.23
N ILE A 259 15.54 -6.05 -13.51
CA ILE A 259 14.78 -7.00 -14.34
C ILE A 259 14.90 -6.68 -15.82
N ASP A 260 14.97 -5.40 -16.20
CA ASP A 260 15.21 -4.97 -17.59
C ASP A 260 16.56 -4.26 -17.77
N PRO A 261 17.61 -5.04 -18.12
CA PRO A 261 18.93 -4.44 -18.35
C PRO A 261 18.99 -3.45 -19.53
N ARG A 262 17.97 -3.40 -20.40
CA ARG A 262 17.92 -2.45 -21.53
C ARG A 262 17.66 -1.01 -21.03
N LEU A 263 16.91 -0.85 -19.97
CA LEU A 263 16.69 0.45 -19.33
C LEU A 263 17.99 1.01 -18.74
N ARG A 264 18.85 0.12 -18.18
CA ARG A 264 20.15 0.52 -17.65
C ARG A 264 21.03 1.24 -18.69
N SER A 265 20.95 0.83 -19.95
CA SER A 265 21.71 1.46 -21.04
C SER A 265 21.19 2.83 -21.45
N GLN A 266 19.94 3.16 -21.21
CA GLN A 266 19.34 4.47 -21.52
C GLN A 266 19.71 5.52 -20.47
N PHE A 267 19.76 5.14 -19.18
CA PHE A 267 20.20 6.04 -18.10
C PHE A 267 21.69 6.37 -18.22
N VAL A 268 22.54 5.41 -18.57
CA VAL A 268 23.99 5.63 -18.76
C VAL A 268 24.27 6.50 -20.01
N LYS A 269 23.45 6.43 -21.06
CA LYS A 269 23.58 7.28 -22.26
C LYS A 269 23.01 8.68 -22.09
N GLY A 270 22.11 8.91 -21.16
CA GLY A 270 21.55 10.22 -20.85
C GLY A 270 22.55 11.16 -20.19
N ASP A 271 23.47 10.63 -19.36
CA ASP A 271 24.56 11.41 -18.73
C ASP A 271 25.70 11.76 -19.69
N ALA A 272 25.88 11.03 -20.78
CA ALA A 272 26.93 11.29 -21.78
C ALA A 272 26.56 12.39 -22.81
N LYS A 273 25.35 12.96 -22.72
CA LYS A 273 24.86 14.03 -23.60
C LYS A 273 24.62 15.37 -22.88
N ARG A 274 25.00 15.50 -21.61
CA ARG A 274 25.11 16.75 -20.88
C ARG A 274 26.58 17.05 -20.64
#